data_408813ffc800190fed886b9fe895c380
#
_entry.id   408813ffc800190fed886b9fe895c380
#
_cell.length_a   1.000
_cell.length_b   1.000
_cell.length_c   1.000
_cell.angle_alpha   90.00
_cell.angle_beta   90.00
_cell.angle_gamma   90.00
#
_symmetry.space_group_name_H-M   'P 1'
#
loop_
_entity.id
_entity.type
_entity.pdbx_description
1 polymer ?
#
loop_
_entity_poly.entity_id
_entity_poly.type
_entity_poly.pdbx_seq_one_letter_code
_entity_poly.pdbx_strand_id
1 'polypeptide(L)'
;MNDTKDDLKREKVRIVPISNIEDFPDHPFQVKDDESMAQLVESIRMNGVLNPVIAIKIDENHYQLISGHRRKHACVLLGIDRIPLIGREMTKEEAVIEMVDSNLQREHILPSEKARAYKMKMDAMKQQGKRNDLTSSPSGTKLRTDEIIAQEAGESRNQIQRYIRLNELTDELLEFVDEGKIGMRPAVELSYLQEDEMRDLVDFIDDEGQPHTYNKWVSTQYRLPCDHLRPLDRSRNQCP
;
A
#
# COMPACT_ATOMS: atom_id res chain seq x y z
N MET A 1 -34.76 25.23 -20.65
CA MET A 1 -33.91 24.45 -21.53
C MET A 1 -32.50 24.60 -21.00
N ASN A 2 -32.11 23.76 -20.05
CA ASN A 2 -30.77 23.74 -19.49
C ASN A 2 -30.08 22.48 -20.05
N ASP A 3 -29.27 22.69 -21.08
CA ASP A 3 -28.31 21.68 -21.55
C ASP A 3 -27.17 21.60 -20.53
N THR A 4 -27.30 20.73 -19.55
CA THR A 4 -26.17 20.22 -18.80
C THR A 4 -25.37 19.32 -19.73
N LYS A 5 -24.35 19.88 -20.35
CA LYS A 5 -23.30 19.14 -21.05
C LYS A 5 -22.53 18.33 -20.02
N ASP A 6 -23.02 17.12 -19.76
CA ASP A 6 -22.28 16.04 -19.18
C ASP A 6 -21.38 15.45 -20.28
N ASP A 7 -20.33 16.19 -20.62
CA ASP A 7 -19.20 15.69 -21.41
C ASP A 7 -18.42 14.70 -20.52
N LEU A 8 -19.01 13.52 -20.28
CA LEU A 8 -18.26 12.32 -19.91
C LEU A 8 -17.20 12.13 -21.00
N LYS A 9 -15.99 12.60 -20.75
CA LYS A 9 -14.81 12.33 -21.58
C LYS A 9 -14.72 10.82 -21.70
N ARG A 10 -15.26 10.25 -22.79
CA ARG A 10 -15.16 8.80 -23.05
C ARG A 10 -13.69 8.47 -23.14
N GLU A 11 -13.20 7.79 -22.13
CA GLU A 11 -11.81 7.33 -22.05
C GLU A 11 -11.53 6.47 -23.29
N LYS A 12 -10.55 6.89 -24.11
CA LYS A 12 -10.22 6.18 -25.33
C LYS A 12 -9.28 5.02 -25.00
N VAL A 13 -9.72 3.81 -25.28
CA VAL A 13 -8.86 2.62 -25.23
C VAL A 13 -7.91 2.65 -26.44
N ARG A 14 -6.62 2.47 -26.18
CA ARG A 14 -5.56 2.34 -27.18
C ARG A 14 -4.87 1.00 -27.04
N ILE A 15 -4.44 0.41 -28.13
CA ILE A 15 -3.58 -0.79 -28.11
C ILE A 15 -2.13 -0.31 -28.17
N VAL A 16 -1.37 -0.51 -27.10
CA VAL A 16 0.02 -0.04 -26.98
C VAL A 16 0.99 -1.19 -26.76
N PRO A 17 2.26 -1.08 -27.20
CA PRO A 17 3.29 -2.04 -26.87
C PRO A 17 3.52 -2.08 -25.36
N ILE A 18 3.70 -3.28 -24.79
CA ILE A 18 3.99 -3.45 -23.37
C ILE A 18 5.33 -2.79 -22.99
N SER A 19 6.29 -2.77 -23.92
CA SER A 19 7.59 -2.09 -23.76
C SER A 19 7.48 -0.59 -23.50
N ASN A 20 6.35 0.02 -23.84
CA ASN A 20 6.10 1.45 -23.63
C ASN A 20 5.40 1.72 -22.29
N ILE A 21 5.18 0.69 -21.48
CA ILE A 21 4.47 0.77 -20.20
C ILE A 21 5.44 0.43 -19.08
N GLU A 22 5.86 1.43 -18.34
CA GLU A 22 6.67 1.27 -17.14
C GLU A 22 5.77 0.98 -15.93
N ASP A 23 6.28 0.19 -14.98
CA ASP A 23 5.58 -0.01 -13.71
C ASP A 23 5.72 1.24 -12.84
N PHE A 24 4.73 1.46 -11.98
CA PHE A 24 4.80 2.57 -11.03
C PHE A 24 5.93 2.31 -10.03
N PRO A 25 6.85 3.27 -9.79
CA PRO A 25 7.93 3.09 -8.83
C PRO A 25 7.34 2.85 -7.44
N ASP A 26 7.99 1.97 -6.68
CA ASP A 26 7.61 1.62 -5.31
C ASP A 26 6.15 1.12 -5.17
N HIS A 27 5.64 0.42 -6.22
CA HIS A 27 4.29 -0.13 -6.21
C HIS A 27 4.07 -1.02 -4.98
N PRO A 28 3.14 -0.70 -4.08
CA PRO A 28 3.05 -1.33 -2.76
C PRO A 28 2.51 -2.77 -2.80
N PHE A 29 1.84 -3.17 -3.90
CA PHE A 29 1.17 -4.45 -4.03
C PHE A 29 1.97 -5.41 -4.88
N GLN A 30 2.28 -6.58 -4.35
CA GLN A 30 3.06 -7.60 -5.06
C GLN A 30 2.24 -8.30 -6.14
N VAL A 31 2.89 -8.59 -7.27
CA VAL A 31 2.36 -9.50 -8.29
C VAL A 31 3.01 -10.86 -8.04
N LYS A 32 2.20 -11.85 -7.61
CA LYS A 32 2.66 -13.21 -7.32
C LYS A 32 2.24 -14.17 -8.42
N ASP A 33 3.11 -15.12 -8.74
CA ASP A 33 2.82 -16.23 -9.67
C ASP A 33 2.15 -17.39 -8.89
N ASP A 34 0.91 -17.13 -8.47
CA ASP A 34 0.05 -18.05 -7.76
C ASP A 34 -1.00 -18.71 -8.68
N GLU A 35 -1.82 -19.60 -8.13
CA GLU A 35 -2.91 -20.26 -8.86
C GLU A 35 -3.88 -19.25 -9.49
N SER A 36 -4.14 -18.12 -8.81
CA SER A 36 -5.01 -17.07 -9.34
C SER A 36 -4.37 -16.35 -10.54
N MET A 37 -3.03 -16.27 -10.60
CA MET A 37 -2.31 -15.78 -11.78
C MET A 37 -2.42 -16.77 -12.93
N ALA A 38 -2.27 -18.07 -12.67
CA ALA A 38 -2.43 -19.10 -13.70
C ALA A 38 -3.83 -19.07 -14.33
N GLN A 39 -4.87 -18.89 -13.51
CA GLN A 39 -6.25 -18.72 -13.99
C GLN A 39 -6.42 -17.45 -14.84
N LEU A 40 -5.79 -16.34 -14.44
CA LEU A 40 -5.80 -15.09 -15.20
C LEU A 40 -5.09 -15.24 -16.55
N VAL A 41 -3.93 -15.92 -16.58
CA VAL A 41 -3.18 -16.23 -17.81
C VAL A 41 -4.06 -17.05 -18.78
N GLU A 42 -4.73 -18.10 -18.28
CA GLU A 42 -5.61 -18.92 -19.11
C GLU A 42 -6.82 -18.12 -19.63
N SER A 43 -7.43 -17.29 -18.78
CA SER A 43 -8.51 -16.39 -19.17
C SER A 43 -8.07 -15.42 -20.28
N ILE A 44 -6.88 -14.83 -20.17
CA ILE A 44 -6.34 -13.90 -21.19
C ILE A 44 -6.00 -14.67 -22.48
N ARG A 45 -5.50 -15.89 -22.38
CA ARG A 45 -5.23 -16.75 -23.56
C ARG A 45 -6.49 -16.99 -24.36
N MET A 46 -7.62 -17.28 -23.69
CA MET A 46 -8.88 -17.62 -24.34
C MET A 46 -9.65 -16.40 -24.85
N ASN A 47 -9.66 -15.31 -24.09
CA ASN A 47 -10.56 -14.18 -24.32
C ASN A 47 -9.85 -12.88 -24.65
N GLY A 48 -8.51 -12.84 -24.57
CA GLY A 48 -7.74 -11.60 -24.60
C GLY A 48 -7.91 -10.78 -23.31
N VAL A 49 -7.37 -9.58 -23.33
CA VAL A 49 -7.49 -8.64 -22.19
C VAL A 49 -8.80 -7.88 -22.31
N LEU A 50 -9.84 -8.34 -21.60
CA LEU A 50 -11.19 -7.75 -21.66
C LEU A 50 -11.24 -6.34 -21.03
N ASN A 51 -10.57 -6.16 -19.89
CA ASN A 51 -10.51 -4.88 -19.21
C ASN A 51 -9.17 -4.21 -19.48
N PRO A 52 -9.13 -2.99 -20.08
CA PRO A 52 -7.89 -2.28 -20.35
C PRO A 52 -7.13 -1.96 -19.05
N VAL A 53 -5.81 -1.87 -19.14
CA VAL A 53 -4.99 -1.34 -18.04
C VAL A 53 -5.11 0.17 -18.00
N ILE A 54 -4.88 0.77 -16.83
CA ILE A 54 -4.93 2.23 -16.64
C ILE A 54 -3.52 2.73 -16.35
N ALA A 55 -3.13 3.79 -17.05
CA ALA A 55 -1.81 4.38 -16.92
C ALA A 55 -1.85 5.90 -17.07
N ILE A 56 -0.92 6.60 -16.45
CA ILE A 56 -0.66 8.01 -16.78
C ILE A 56 0.19 8.10 -18.04
N LYS A 57 -0.10 9.10 -18.85
CA LYS A 57 0.70 9.43 -20.02
C LYS A 57 1.89 10.29 -19.58
N ILE A 58 3.12 9.77 -19.75
CA ILE A 58 4.35 10.53 -19.45
C ILE A 58 4.70 11.40 -20.66
N ASP A 59 4.73 10.78 -21.84
CA ASP A 59 4.94 11.44 -23.12
C ASP A 59 4.08 10.79 -24.23
N GLU A 60 4.37 11.09 -25.52
CA GLU A 60 3.55 10.57 -26.62
C GLU A 60 3.45 9.05 -26.69
N ASN A 61 4.50 8.35 -26.29
CA ASN A 61 4.62 6.90 -26.41
C ASN A 61 4.93 6.17 -25.11
N HIS A 62 5.17 6.88 -24.00
CA HIS A 62 5.50 6.28 -22.71
C HIS A 62 4.38 6.49 -21.69
N TYR A 63 4.11 5.42 -20.98
CA TYR A 63 3.03 5.34 -19.99
C TYR A 63 3.57 4.75 -18.68
N GLN A 64 3.06 5.24 -17.57
CA GLN A 64 3.34 4.66 -16.25
C GLN A 64 2.07 4.00 -15.71
N LEU A 65 2.16 2.72 -15.42
CA LEU A 65 1.02 1.88 -15.05
C LEU A 65 0.48 2.24 -13.66
N ILE A 66 -0.82 2.51 -13.57
CA ILE A 66 -1.53 2.76 -12.31
C ILE A 66 -2.28 1.50 -11.86
N SER A 67 -2.99 0.87 -12.79
CA SER A 67 -3.82 -0.30 -12.50
C SER A 67 -3.72 -1.36 -13.60
N GLY A 68 -3.65 -2.62 -13.18
CA GLY A 68 -3.60 -3.76 -14.09
C GLY A 68 -2.24 -4.43 -14.18
N HIS A 69 -1.37 -4.30 -13.18
CA HIS A 69 -0.06 -4.95 -13.10
C HIS A 69 -0.14 -6.46 -13.34
N ARG A 70 -1.13 -7.15 -12.75
CA ARG A 70 -1.35 -8.59 -12.98
C ARG A 70 -1.70 -8.90 -14.44
N ARG A 71 -2.50 -8.05 -15.11
CA ARG A 71 -2.85 -8.22 -16.53
C ARG A 71 -1.65 -8.01 -17.44
N LYS A 72 -0.83 -6.97 -17.15
CA LYS A 72 0.44 -6.74 -17.86
C LYS A 72 1.37 -7.95 -17.69
N HIS A 73 1.54 -8.43 -16.46
CA HIS A 73 2.40 -9.58 -16.16
C HIS A 73 1.91 -10.86 -16.88
N ALA A 74 0.62 -11.15 -16.84
CA ALA A 74 0.03 -12.28 -17.54
C ALA A 74 0.22 -12.20 -19.08
N CYS A 75 0.16 -11.00 -19.66
CA CYS A 75 0.49 -10.78 -21.07
C CYS A 75 1.96 -11.09 -21.38
N VAL A 76 2.88 -10.68 -20.50
CA VAL A 76 4.31 -11.01 -20.64
C VAL A 76 4.53 -12.51 -20.59
N LEU A 77 3.91 -13.23 -19.67
CA LEU A 77 3.98 -14.69 -19.58
C LEU A 77 3.45 -15.41 -20.84
N LEU A 78 2.47 -14.79 -21.51
CA LEU A 78 1.89 -15.32 -22.76
C LEU A 78 2.67 -14.89 -24.02
N GLY A 79 3.70 -14.04 -23.91
CA GLY A 79 4.40 -13.49 -25.06
C GLY A 79 3.54 -12.51 -25.88
N ILE A 80 2.55 -11.87 -25.28
CA ILE A 80 1.71 -10.86 -25.91
C ILE A 80 2.44 -9.51 -25.84
N ASP A 81 2.74 -8.92 -27.00
CA ASP A 81 3.53 -7.69 -27.10
C ASP A 81 2.71 -6.42 -26.89
N ARG A 82 1.38 -6.49 -27.01
CA ARG A 82 0.49 -5.32 -26.99
C ARG A 82 -0.70 -5.53 -26.07
N ILE A 83 -1.07 -4.47 -25.34
CA ILE A 83 -2.17 -4.53 -24.37
C ILE A 83 -3.11 -3.33 -24.55
N PRO A 84 -4.45 -3.51 -24.37
CA PRO A 84 -5.37 -2.39 -24.32
C PRO A 84 -5.13 -1.53 -23.07
N LEU A 85 -4.99 -0.21 -23.28
CA LEU A 85 -4.64 0.78 -22.27
C LEU A 85 -5.56 1.99 -22.36
N ILE A 86 -5.96 2.52 -21.20
CA ILE A 86 -6.56 3.84 -21.02
C ILE A 86 -5.49 4.76 -20.46
N GLY A 87 -5.06 5.73 -21.26
CA GLY A 87 -4.11 6.77 -20.83
C GLY A 87 -4.86 7.95 -20.23
N ARG A 88 -4.56 8.26 -18.96
CA ARG A 88 -5.11 9.41 -18.24
C ARG A 88 -4.09 10.53 -18.11
N GLU A 89 -4.57 11.76 -18.19
CA GLU A 89 -3.79 12.97 -17.89
C GLU A 89 -4.07 13.37 -16.45
N MET A 90 -3.14 13.10 -15.56
CA MET A 90 -3.23 13.42 -14.12
C MET A 90 -1.84 13.63 -13.53
N THR A 91 -1.77 14.23 -12.36
CA THR A 91 -0.52 14.39 -11.61
C THR A 91 -0.05 13.06 -11.02
N LYS A 92 1.24 12.98 -10.63
CA LYS A 92 1.75 11.79 -9.95
C LYS A 92 1.03 11.51 -8.63
N GLU A 93 0.69 12.55 -7.90
CA GLU A 93 -0.03 12.45 -6.63
C GLU A 93 -1.44 11.88 -6.82
N GLU A 94 -2.17 12.35 -7.83
CA GLU A 94 -3.48 11.82 -8.20
C GLU A 94 -3.39 10.35 -8.62
N ALA A 95 -2.35 9.99 -9.37
CA ALA A 95 -2.11 8.61 -9.79
C ALA A 95 -1.83 7.68 -8.60
N VAL A 96 -1.04 8.14 -7.61
CA VAL A 96 -0.79 7.37 -6.37
C VAL A 96 -2.10 7.14 -5.61
N ILE A 97 -2.92 8.17 -5.44
CA ILE A 97 -4.18 8.06 -4.72
C ILE A 97 -5.10 7.06 -5.43
N GLU A 98 -5.28 7.18 -6.76
CA GLU A 98 -6.12 6.27 -7.55
C GLU A 98 -5.58 4.82 -7.51
N MET A 99 -4.27 4.65 -7.61
CA MET A 99 -3.62 3.34 -7.51
C MET A 99 -3.90 2.68 -6.17
N VAL A 100 -3.72 3.41 -5.07
CA VAL A 100 -3.96 2.89 -3.72
C VAL A 100 -5.44 2.55 -3.52
N ASP A 101 -6.35 3.46 -3.89
CA ASP A 101 -7.79 3.27 -3.69
C ASP A 101 -8.33 2.07 -4.48
N SER A 102 -7.88 1.89 -5.72
CA SER A 102 -8.29 0.75 -6.55
C SER A 102 -7.80 -0.60 -6.00
N ASN A 103 -6.72 -0.62 -5.23
CA ASN A 103 -6.16 -1.84 -4.66
C ASN A 103 -6.62 -2.12 -3.23
N LEU A 104 -6.91 -1.08 -2.41
CA LEU A 104 -7.42 -1.26 -1.05
C LEU A 104 -8.81 -1.93 -0.99
N GLN A 105 -9.51 -2.02 -2.12
CA GLN A 105 -10.79 -2.72 -2.22
C GLN A 105 -10.66 -4.24 -2.41
N ARG A 106 -9.44 -4.78 -2.47
CA ARG A 106 -9.21 -6.24 -2.59
C ARG A 106 -9.52 -6.93 -1.27
N GLU A 107 -10.06 -8.16 -1.35
CA GLU A 107 -10.43 -8.94 -0.16
C GLU A 107 -9.21 -9.33 0.71
N HIS A 108 -8.08 -9.61 0.07
CA HIS A 108 -6.86 -10.03 0.76
C HIS A 108 -5.69 -9.12 0.41
N ILE A 109 -5.29 -8.30 1.37
CA ILE A 109 -4.14 -7.40 1.30
C ILE A 109 -3.28 -7.67 2.51
N LEU A 110 -1.98 -7.88 2.28
CA LEU A 110 -1.03 -8.12 3.36
C LEU A 110 -0.86 -6.87 4.24
N PRO A 111 -0.58 -7.03 5.54
CA PRO A 111 -0.28 -5.90 6.43
C PRO A 111 0.83 -4.99 5.92
N SER A 112 1.91 -5.54 5.35
CA SER A 112 3.01 -4.79 4.74
C SER A 112 2.55 -3.97 3.52
N GLU A 113 1.69 -4.55 2.66
CA GLU A 113 1.12 -3.86 1.51
C GLU A 113 0.23 -2.70 1.94
N LYS A 114 -0.64 -2.90 2.94
CA LYS A 114 -1.45 -1.82 3.53
C LYS A 114 -0.59 -0.72 4.14
N ALA A 115 0.49 -1.09 4.83
CA ALA A 115 1.43 -0.15 5.44
C ALA A 115 2.05 0.78 4.40
N ARG A 116 2.59 0.21 3.32
CA ARG A 116 3.19 0.96 2.21
C ARG A 116 2.13 1.80 1.48
N ALA A 117 0.97 1.23 1.19
CA ALA A 117 -0.13 1.90 0.50
C ALA A 117 -0.65 3.13 1.26
N TYR A 118 -0.92 3.00 2.56
CA TYR A 118 -1.38 4.13 3.37
C TYR A 118 -0.29 5.22 3.52
N LYS A 119 0.98 4.85 3.63
CA LYS A 119 2.09 5.81 3.66
C LYS A 119 2.17 6.59 2.35
N MET A 120 2.15 5.90 1.21
CA MET A 120 2.17 6.52 -0.11
C MET A 120 0.99 7.46 -0.33
N LYS A 121 -0.23 7.02 0.00
CA LYS A 121 -1.44 7.85 -0.11
C LYS A 121 -1.35 9.08 0.79
N MET A 122 -0.91 8.93 2.04
CA MET A 122 -0.73 10.04 2.96
C MET A 122 0.27 11.07 2.43
N ASP A 123 1.39 10.63 1.89
CA ASP A 123 2.43 11.52 1.38
C ASP A 123 1.97 12.23 0.10
N ALA A 124 1.27 11.54 -0.81
CA ALA A 124 0.67 12.13 -2.00
C ALA A 124 -0.37 13.20 -1.64
N MET A 125 -1.29 12.92 -0.72
CA MET A 125 -2.30 13.88 -0.27
C MET A 125 -1.69 15.10 0.44
N LYS A 126 -0.62 14.92 1.22
CA LYS A 126 0.10 16.05 1.82
C LYS A 126 0.75 16.95 0.77
N GLN A 127 1.33 16.38 -0.29
CA GLN A 127 1.94 17.15 -1.38
C GLN A 127 0.87 17.91 -2.18
N GLN A 128 -0.25 17.26 -2.48
CA GLN A 128 -1.40 17.90 -3.13
C GLN A 128 -1.99 19.02 -2.27
N GLY A 129 -2.12 18.83 -0.96
CA GLY A 129 -2.58 19.84 0.00
C GLY A 129 -1.68 21.08 0.04
N LYS A 130 -0.36 20.90 0.01
CA LYS A 130 0.60 22.03 -0.05
C LYS A 130 0.45 22.86 -1.33
N ARG A 131 0.12 22.24 -2.48
CA ARG A 131 -0.13 22.97 -3.72
C ARG A 131 -1.42 23.79 -3.66
N ASN A 132 -2.47 23.25 -3.04
CA ASN A 132 -3.75 23.93 -2.91
C ASN A 132 -3.72 25.08 -1.89
N ASP A 133 -2.92 24.97 -0.82
CA ASP A 133 -2.77 26.06 0.19
C ASP A 133 -2.13 27.33 -0.40
N LEU A 134 -1.40 27.22 -1.51
CA LEU A 134 -0.86 28.39 -2.23
C LEU A 134 -1.92 29.17 -3.03
N THR A 135 -3.11 28.60 -3.21
CA THR A 135 -4.16 29.17 -4.10
C THR A 135 -5.49 29.44 -3.41
N SER A 136 -5.71 29.07 -2.14
CA SER A 136 -7.01 29.16 -1.48
C SER A 136 -6.96 29.84 -0.11
N SER A 137 -7.92 30.74 0.14
CA SER A 137 -8.19 31.30 1.46
C SER A 137 -8.72 30.25 2.44
N PRO A 138 -8.31 30.27 3.73
CA PRO A 138 -8.76 29.28 4.71
C PRO A 138 -10.19 29.55 5.16
N SER A 139 -11.15 28.75 4.71
CA SER A 139 -12.49 28.76 5.26
C SER A 139 -12.99 27.32 5.41
N GLY A 140 -12.95 26.82 6.63
CA GLY A 140 -13.49 25.51 7.01
C GLY A 140 -12.56 24.71 7.90
N THR A 141 -13.11 23.88 8.78
CA THR A 141 -12.37 22.93 9.61
C THR A 141 -11.71 21.89 8.70
N LYS A 142 -10.41 22.07 8.42
CA LYS A 142 -9.65 21.17 7.53
C LYS A 142 -9.46 19.85 8.27
N LEU A 143 -10.13 18.80 7.80
CA LEU A 143 -9.90 17.43 8.30
C LEU A 143 -8.42 17.07 8.10
N ARG A 144 -7.85 16.32 9.03
CA ARG A 144 -6.48 15.82 8.89
C ARG A 144 -6.43 14.75 7.80
N THR A 145 -5.32 14.67 7.10
CA THR A 145 -5.13 13.68 6.02
C THR A 145 -5.37 12.24 6.48
N ASP A 146 -4.93 11.90 7.70
CA ASP A 146 -5.14 10.59 8.29
C ASP A 146 -6.64 10.29 8.62
N GLU A 147 -7.42 11.31 8.92
CA GLU A 147 -8.87 11.21 9.12
C GLU A 147 -9.63 10.98 7.80
N ILE A 148 -9.20 11.66 6.74
CA ILE A 148 -9.78 11.47 5.41
C ILE A 148 -9.52 10.04 4.93
N ILE A 149 -8.27 9.57 5.00
CA ILE A 149 -7.89 8.19 4.61
C ILE A 149 -8.70 7.16 5.43
N ALA A 150 -8.84 7.38 6.73
CA ALA A 150 -9.58 6.49 7.61
C ALA A 150 -11.06 6.39 7.21
N GLN A 151 -11.68 7.52 6.90
CA GLN A 151 -13.08 7.57 6.47
C GLN A 151 -13.28 6.86 5.12
N GLU A 152 -12.39 7.05 4.15
CA GLU A 152 -12.46 6.42 2.83
C GLU A 152 -12.20 4.91 2.90
N ALA A 153 -11.28 4.48 3.76
CA ALA A 153 -10.96 3.06 3.96
C ALA A 153 -11.94 2.31 4.88
N GLY A 154 -12.86 3.02 5.55
CA GLY A 154 -13.75 2.43 6.55
C GLY A 154 -13.01 1.93 7.80
N GLU A 155 -11.81 2.44 8.07
CA GLU A 155 -10.98 2.07 9.21
C GLU A 155 -10.90 3.22 10.23
N SER A 156 -10.44 2.94 11.45
CA SER A 156 -10.18 4.00 12.42
C SER A 156 -8.87 4.72 12.11
N ARG A 157 -8.79 6.02 12.42
CA ARG A 157 -7.55 6.80 12.31
C ARG A 157 -6.36 6.12 13.01
N ASN A 158 -6.59 5.57 14.20
CA ASN A 158 -5.54 4.86 14.94
C ASN A 158 -5.06 3.61 14.19
N GLN A 159 -5.93 2.93 13.46
CA GLN A 159 -5.57 1.77 12.65
C GLN A 159 -4.70 2.19 11.47
N ILE A 160 -5.05 3.28 10.77
CA ILE A 160 -4.21 3.84 9.70
C ILE A 160 -2.81 4.18 10.21
N GLN A 161 -2.72 4.85 11.37
CA GLN A 161 -1.43 5.21 11.98
C GLN A 161 -0.60 3.97 12.34
N ARG A 162 -1.23 2.89 12.83
CA ARG A 162 -0.55 1.62 13.11
C ARG A 162 0.01 0.99 11.84
N TYR A 163 -0.77 0.93 10.76
CA TYR A 163 -0.26 0.42 9.47
C TYR A 163 0.92 1.26 8.97
N ILE A 164 0.79 2.59 8.98
CA ILE A 164 1.88 3.45 8.53
C ILE A 164 3.15 3.22 9.37
N ARG A 165 3.00 3.00 10.66
CA ARG A 165 4.13 2.75 11.56
C ARG A 165 4.89 1.46 11.24
N LEU A 166 4.23 0.44 10.68
CA LEU A 166 4.89 -0.80 10.26
C LEU A 166 5.99 -0.59 9.22
N ASN A 167 5.97 0.52 8.47
CA ASN A 167 7.04 0.83 7.51
C ASN A 167 8.41 1.11 8.16
N GLU A 168 8.47 1.22 9.47
CA GLU A 168 9.74 1.39 10.21
C GLU A 168 10.36 0.04 10.62
N LEU A 169 9.67 -1.08 10.36
CA LEU A 169 10.20 -2.43 10.58
C LEU A 169 11.14 -2.84 9.44
N THR A 170 12.07 -3.76 9.74
CA THR A 170 12.86 -4.43 8.71
C THR A 170 11.96 -5.34 7.86
N ASP A 171 12.42 -5.67 6.64
CA ASP A 171 11.63 -6.50 5.72
C ASP A 171 11.34 -7.89 6.31
N GLU A 172 12.30 -8.47 7.07
CA GLU A 172 12.15 -9.77 7.73
C GLU A 172 11.05 -9.73 8.80
N LEU A 173 11.01 -8.68 9.63
CA LEU A 173 9.96 -8.52 10.64
C LEU A 173 8.60 -8.26 10.00
N LEU A 174 8.56 -7.53 8.88
CA LEU A 174 7.34 -7.36 8.10
C LEU A 174 6.82 -8.68 7.53
N GLU A 175 7.72 -9.57 7.09
CA GLU A 175 7.35 -10.90 6.60
C GLU A 175 6.72 -11.73 7.72
N PHE A 176 7.27 -11.70 8.95
CA PHE A 176 6.63 -12.34 10.09
C PHE A 176 5.24 -11.78 10.44
N VAL A 177 5.01 -10.48 10.19
CA VAL A 177 3.69 -9.87 10.35
C VAL A 177 2.73 -10.35 9.25
N ASP A 178 3.19 -10.42 8.00
CA ASP A 178 2.40 -10.90 6.87
C ASP A 178 2.00 -12.36 6.99
N GLU A 179 2.88 -13.19 7.53
CA GLU A 179 2.62 -14.60 7.83
C GLU A 179 1.75 -14.81 9.09
N GLY A 180 1.44 -13.72 9.82
CA GLY A 180 0.66 -13.78 11.06
C GLY A 180 1.44 -14.33 12.27
N LYS A 181 2.75 -14.51 12.16
CA LYS A 181 3.63 -14.94 13.26
C LYS A 181 3.75 -13.84 14.33
N ILE A 182 3.75 -12.58 13.90
CA ILE A 182 3.73 -11.40 14.79
C ILE A 182 2.42 -10.64 14.57
N GLY A 183 1.68 -10.42 15.65
CA GLY A 183 0.43 -9.66 15.60
C GLY A 183 0.67 -8.15 15.43
N MET A 184 -0.36 -7.42 14.96
CA MET A 184 -0.30 -5.99 14.69
C MET A 184 0.20 -5.15 15.88
N ARG A 185 -0.25 -5.43 17.12
CA ARG A 185 0.16 -4.64 18.28
C ARG A 185 1.64 -4.82 18.62
N PRO A 186 2.16 -6.06 18.79
CA PRO A 186 3.60 -6.28 18.93
C PRO A 186 4.42 -5.66 17.80
N ALA A 187 3.99 -5.78 16.56
CA ALA A 187 4.68 -5.21 15.42
C ALA A 187 4.84 -3.68 15.51
N VAL A 188 3.79 -2.98 15.96
CA VAL A 188 3.88 -1.53 16.20
C VAL A 188 4.86 -1.21 17.34
N GLU A 189 4.91 -2.03 18.39
CA GLU A 189 5.87 -1.84 19.48
C GLU A 189 7.31 -2.08 19.00
N LEU A 190 7.54 -3.13 18.20
CA LEU A 190 8.84 -3.41 17.58
C LEU A 190 9.34 -2.28 16.67
N SER A 191 8.45 -1.57 16.03
CA SER A 191 8.82 -0.45 15.14
C SER A 191 9.47 0.75 15.87
N TYR A 192 9.57 0.72 17.19
CA TYR A 192 10.30 1.72 17.99
C TYR A 192 11.73 1.28 18.35
N LEU A 193 12.12 0.05 18.02
CA LEU A 193 13.48 -0.44 18.17
C LEU A 193 14.40 0.19 17.14
N GLN A 194 15.70 0.19 17.43
CA GLN A 194 16.72 0.55 16.46
C GLN A 194 16.93 -0.60 15.47
N GLU A 195 17.52 -0.33 14.32
CA GLU A 195 17.70 -1.32 13.25
C GLU A 195 18.58 -2.50 13.69
N ASP A 196 19.62 -2.26 14.49
CA ASP A 196 20.46 -3.29 15.07
C ASP A 196 19.69 -4.18 16.06
N GLU A 197 18.84 -3.59 16.90
CA GLU A 197 17.98 -4.33 17.83
C GLU A 197 16.94 -5.19 17.09
N MET A 198 16.41 -4.71 15.98
CA MET A 198 15.50 -5.49 15.13
C MET A 198 16.19 -6.69 14.50
N ARG A 199 17.46 -6.55 14.07
CA ARG A 199 18.26 -7.67 13.54
C ARG A 199 18.54 -8.71 14.60
N ASP A 200 18.99 -8.29 15.80
CA ASP A 200 19.22 -9.20 16.93
C ASP A 200 17.95 -10.01 17.27
N LEU A 201 16.77 -9.36 17.15
CA LEU A 201 15.49 -10.04 17.36
C LEU A 201 15.19 -11.07 16.28
N VAL A 202 15.46 -10.78 15.01
CA VAL A 202 15.27 -11.71 13.88
C VAL A 202 16.16 -12.93 14.11
N ASP A 203 17.46 -12.74 14.38
CA ASP A 203 18.41 -13.82 14.65
C ASP A 203 17.93 -14.70 15.81
N PHE A 204 17.41 -14.09 16.88
CA PHE A 204 16.88 -14.82 18.02
C PHE A 204 15.61 -15.64 17.68
N ILE A 205 14.72 -15.11 16.85
CA ILE A 205 13.52 -15.83 16.39
C ILE A 205 13.89 -17.02 15.53
N ASP A 206 14.88 -16.88 14.66
CA ASP A 206 15.34 -17.94 13.77
C ASP A 206 16.03 -19.08 14.56
N ASP A 207 16.82 -18.75 15.57
CA ASP A 207 17.50 -19.72 16.42
C ASP A 207 16.52 -20.52 17.30
N GLU A 208 15.50 -19.89 17.88
CA GLU A 208 14.51 -20.57 18.75
C GLU A 208 13.34 -21.19 17.95
N GLY A 209 13.18 -20.89 16.66
CA GLY A 209 12.12 -21.43 15.79
C GLY A 209 10.69 -21.07 16.21
N GLN A 210 10.52 -20.10 17.10
CA GLN A 210 9.21 -19.72 17.66
C GLN A 210 9.04 -18.21 17.77
N PRO A 211 8.20 -17.59 16.93
CA PRO A 211 7.96 -16.13 16.98
C PRO A 211 7.21 -15.65 18.23
N HIS A 212 6.67 -16.56 19.07
CA HIS A 212 6.04 -16.23 20.35
C HIS A 212 7.02 -15.83 21.45
N THR A 213 8.31 -15.94 21.19
CA THR A 213 9.40 -15.63 22.14
C THR A 213 9.71 -14.14 22.24
N TYR A 214 9.01 -13.26 21.47
CA TYR A 214 9.16 -11.82 21.58
C TYR A 214 9.12 -11.31 23.04
N ASN A 215 8.13 -11.73 23.83
CA ASN A 215 8.05 -11.35 25.24
C ASN A 215 9.24 -11.86 26.05
N LYS A 216 9.78 -13.04 25.71
CA LYS A 216 10.97 -13.61 26.34
C LYS A 216 12.22 -12.83 25.93
N TRP A 217 12.37 -12.47 24.65
CA TRP A 217 13.47 -11.68 24.15
C TRP A 217 13.52 -10.30 24.81
N VAL A 218 12.38 -9.57 24.83
CA VAL A 218 12.25 -8.28 25.51
C VAL A 218 12.63 -8.39 27.00
N SER A 219 12.19 -9.44 27.70
CA SER A 219 12.52 -9.64 29.11
C SER A 219 13.97 -10.03 29.37
N THR A 220 14.65 -10.62 28.37
CA THR A 220 16.04 -11.12 28.51
C THR A 220 17.06 -10.05 28.11
N GLN A 221 16.82 -9.34 26.98
CA GLN A 221 17.76 -8.36 26.42
C GLN A 221 17.58 -6.98 27.06
N TYR A 222 16.35 -6.60 27.25
CA TYR A 222 15.99 -5.33 27.88
C TYR A 222 15.43 -5.61 29.27
N ARG A 223 16.23 -5.44 30.30
CA ARG A 223 15.76 -5.09 31.65
C ARG A 223 15.13 -3.69 31.59
N LEU A 224 14.21 -3.46 30.64
CA LEU A 224 13.46 -2.21 30.58
C LEU A 224 12.54 -2.19 31.79
N PRO A 225 12.59 -1.14 32.62
CA PRO A 225 11.53 -0.88 33.57
C PRO A 225 10.23 -0.85 32.79
N CYS A 226 9.17 -1.44 33.35
CA CYS A 226 7.82 -1.55 32.76
C CYS A 226 7.21 -0.25 32.22
N ASP A 227 7.88 0.89 32.37
CA ASP A 227 7.40 2.22 32.05
C ASP A 227 7.53 2.60 30.56
N HIS A 228 8.38 1.92 29.77
CA HIS A 228 8.54 2.22 28.33
C HIS A 228 7.69 1.32 27.42
N LEU A 229 7.13 0.23 27.92
CA LEU A 229 6.27 -0.71 27.19
C LEU A 229 4.77 -0.42 27.36
N ARG A 230 4.39 0.77 27.82
CA ARG A 230 2.98 1.16 27.93
C ARG A 230 2.55 2.10 26.82
N PRO A 231 1.91 1.60 25.76
CA PRO A 231 0.99 2.43 25.01
C PRO A 231 -0.39 2.40 25.68
N LEU A 232 -0.82 3.56 26.19
CA LEU A 232 -2.20 4.02 26.24
C LEU A 232 -3.29 3.07 26.83
N ASP A 233 -3.04 2.44 27.99
CA ASP A 233 -4.17 2.08 28.84
C ASP A 233 -3.95 2.54 30.29
N ARG A 234 -4.49 3.71 30.56
CA ARG A 234 -4.43 4.36 31.90
C ARG A 234 -5.41 3.75 32.92
N SER A 235 -5.93 2.55 32.70
CA SER A 235 -7.00 2.02 33.56
C SER A 235 -6.67 0.77 34.36
N ARG A 236 -5.42 0.30 34.47
CA ARG A 236 -5.11 -0.76 35.45
C ARG A 236 -3.73 -0.55 36.08
N ASN A 237 -3.72 0.18 37.18
CA ASN A 237 -2.70 0.06 38.21
C ASN A 237 -2.74 -1.35 38.77
N GLN A 238 -1.66 -2.11 38.60
CA GLN A 238 -1.08 -3.00 39.60
C GLN A 238 0.01 -3.84 38.94
N CYS A 239 1.27 -3.47 39.21
CA CYS A 239 2.38 -4.41 39.18
C CYS A 239 2.45 -5.10 40.56
N PRO A 240 2.73 -6.41 40.64
CA PRO A 240 3.07 -7.05 41.89
C PRO A 240 4.43 -6.62 42.40
#